data_3206d60e9d14b5bb57111a9eb4b16f13
#
_entry.id   3206d60e9d14b5bb57111a9eb4b16f13
#
_cell.length_a   1.000
_cell.length_b   1.000
_cell.length_c   1.000
_cell.angle_alpha   90.00
_cell.angle_beta   90.00
_cell.angle_gamma   90.00
#
_symmetry.space_group_name_H-M   'P 1'
#
loop_
_entity.id
_entity.type
_entity.pdbx_description
1 polymer ?
#
loop_
_entity_poly.entity_id
_entity_poly.type
_entity_poly.pdbx_seq_one_letter_code
_entity_poly.pdbx_strand_id
1 'polypeptide(L)'
;FDAVAPLRGLGEEQSDEAQAAMLLEAAGGDFAQAVYDDNDFVVTEEAGVNVLDVTTLLKRLFAMRLDGDSPQTISQRFHAAFSAGIAELARICIPAGSSVCLSGGTFLNRFMAADLNRRLRQMGYQTYLPSQLPPGDGAISFGQCAVARQRLDAAGH
;
A
#
# COMPACT_ATOMS: atom_id res chain seq x y z
N PHE A 1 -7.12 4.78 1.18
CA PHE A 1 -6.64 5.72 2.22
C PHE A 1 -7.67 6.81 2.47
N ASP A 2 -8.10 7.54 1.45
CA ASP A 2 -8.99 8.70 1.60
C ASP A 2 -10.35 8.34 2.20
N ALA A 3 -10.90 7.18 1.88
CA ALA A 3 -12.15 6.69 2.47
C ALA A 3 -12.04 6.33 3.97
N VAL A 4 -10.83 6.05 4.47
CA VAL A 4 -10.60 5.64 5.86
C VAL A 4 -10.26 6.83 6.76
N ALA A 5 -9.63 7.87 6.22
CA ALA A 5 -9.22 9.03 6.99
C ALA A 5 -10.39 9.74 7.73
N PRO A 6 -11.59 9.94 7.13
CA PRO A 6 -12.73 10.52 7.83
C PRO A 6 -13.21 9.71 9.03
N LEU A 7 -13.05 8.38 9.00
CA LEU A 7 -13.43 7.51 10.13
C LEU A 7 -12.68 7.85 11.42
N ARG A 8 -11.59 8.59 11.32
CA ARG A 8 -10.81 9.05 12.48
C ARG A 8 -11.30 10.36 13.09
N GLY A 9 -12.35 10.98 12.53
CA GLY A 9 -12.82 12.31 12.96
C GLY A 9 -11.90 13.45 12.51
N LEU A 10 -11.03 13.21 11.53
CA LEU A 10 -10.34 14.28 10.79
C LEU A 10 -11.29 14.82 9.73
N GLY A 11 -11.31 16.14 9.58
CA GLY A 11 -12.28 16.87 8.77
C GLY A 11 -12.54 16.27 7.38
N GLU A 12 -13.73 16.54 6.88
CA GLU A 12 -14.21 16.06 5.57
C GLU A 12 -13.53 16.78 4.39
N GLU A 13 -12.85 17.90 4.67
CA GLU A 13 -12.16 18.72 3.66
C GLU A 13 -10.66 18.45 3.69
N GLN A 14 -10.09 18.21 2.52
CA GLN A 14 -8.65 18.10 2.31
C GLN A 14 -8.15 19.37 1.63
N SER A 15 -7.09 19.97 2.16
CA SER A 15 -6.44 21.14 1.59
C SER A 15 -5.33 20.76 0.60
N ASP A 16 -4.76 19.56 0.75
CA ASP A 16 -3.58 19.11 0.01
C ASP A 16 -3.74 17.67 -0.48
N GLU A 17 -3.09 17.36 -1.59
CA GLU A 17 -2.99 16.00 -2.11
C GLU A 17 -2.34 15.05 -1.10
N ALA A 18 -2.88 13.84 -0.97
CA ALA A 18 -2.44 12.81 -0.04
C ALA A 18 -2.50 13.18 1.46
N GLN A 19 -3.06 14.32 1.85
CA GLN A 19 -3.18 14.73 3.25
C GLN A 19 -3.87 13.66 4.10
N ALA A 20 -4.96 13.09 3.60
CA ALA A 20 -5.70 12.03 4.28
C ALA A 20 -4.83 10.79 4.57
N ALA A 21 -4.04 10.36 3.58
CA ALA A 21 -3.15 9.21 3.72
C ALA A 21 -2.04 9.47 4.75
N MET A 22 -1.44 10.67 4.74
CA MET A 22 -0.39 11.06 5.70
C MET A 22 -0.93 11.14 7.13
N LEU A 23 -2.12 11.72 7.32
CA LEU A 23 -2.76 11.79 8.62
C LEU A 23 -3.16 10.40 9.13
N LEU A 24 -3.58 9.51 8.25
CA LEU A 24 -3.92 8.13 8.60
C LEU A 24 -2.68 7.37 9.07
N GLU A 25 -1.55 7.50 8.37
CA GLU A 25 -0.28 6.93 8.81
C GLU A 25 0.17 7.50 10.17
N ALA A 26 0.18 8.82 10.29
CA ALA A 26 0.60 9.50 11.53
C ALA A 26 -0.21 9.05 12.76
N ALA A 27 -1.52 8.79 12.59
CA ALA A 27 -2.35 8.30 13.68
C ALA A 27 -2.01 6.88 14.11
N GLY A 28 -1.50 6.04 13.22
CA GLY A 28 -1.07 4.69 13.57
C GLY A 28 0.07 4.66 14.59
N GLY A 29 0.89 5.71 14.61
CA GLY A 29 2.02 5.84 15.54
C GLY A 29 3.00 4.67 15.42
N ASP A 30 3.20 3.93 16.51
CA ASP A 30 3.97 2.70 16.50
C ASP A 30 3.11 1.52 16.04
N PHE A 31 3.48 0.93 14.91
CA PHE A 31 2.78 -0.21 14.30
C PHE A 31 3.26 -1.59 14.82
N ALA A 32 4.10 -1.65 15.86
CA ALA A 32 4.60 -2.91 16.41
C ALA A 32 3.47 -3.84 16.90
N GLN A 33 2.34 -3.27 17.28
CA GLN A 33 1.15 -3.98 17.75
C GLN A 33 0.04 -4.08 16.68
N ALA A 34 0.33 -3.68 15.43
CA ALA A 34 -0.66 -3.71 14.36
C ALA A 34 -1.05 -5.15 14.02
N VAL A 35 -2.34 -5.44 14.16
CA VAL A 35 -2.93 -6.76 13.88
C VAL A 35 -4.06 -6.63 12.87
N TYR A 36 -4.31 -7.70 12.14
CA TYR A 36 -5.44 -7.85 11.23
C TYR A 36 -6.05 -9.25 11.38
N ASP A 37 -7.19 -9.45 10.78
CA ASP A 37 -7.88 -10.75 10.70
C ASP A 37 -7.84 -11.22 9.25
N ASP A 38 -7.62 -12.51 9.01
CA ASP A 38 -7.57 -13.07 7.65
C ASP A 38 -8.87 -12.85 6.86
N ASN A 39 -9.98 -12.57 7.55
CA ASN A 39 -11.26 -12.21 6.94
C ASN A 39 -11.42 -10.70 6.67
N ASP A 40 -10.41 -9.87 6.90
CA ASP A 40 -10.49 -8.43 6.61
C ASP A 40 -10.48 -8.13 5.10
N PHE A 41 -10.00 -9.06 4.29
CA PHE A 41 -9.96 -8.93 2.83
C PHE A 41 -10.19 -10.30 2.16
N VAL A 42 -10.60 -10.25 0.90
CA VAL A 42 -10.72 -11.43 0.05
C VAL A 42 -10.11 -11.11 -1.32
N VAL A 43 -9.39 -12.05 -1.91
CA VAL A 43 -9.00 -11.96 -3.32
C VAL A 43 -10.00 -12.76 -4.13
N THR A 44 -10.71 -12.08 -5.03
CA THR A 44 -11.70 -12.66 -5.93
C THR A 44 -11.21 -12.61 -7.37
N GLU A 45 -11.81 -13.40 -8.25
CA GLU A 45 -11.58 -13.28 -9.69
C GLU A 45 -12.84 -12.73 -10.35
N GLU A 46 -12.71 -11.60 -11.03
CA GLU A 46 -13.77 -10.92 -11.74
C GLU A 46 -13.38 -10.73 -13.21
N ALA A 47 -14.11 -11.34 -14.11
CA ALA A 47 -13.84 -11.28 -15.55
C ALA A 47 -12.39 -11.63 -15.95
N GLY A 48 -11.77 -12.58 -15.27
CA GLY A 48 -10.38 -13.00 -15.52
C GLY A 48 -9.32 -12.10 -14.86
N VAL A 49 -9.73 -11.18 -13.99
CA VAL A 49 -8.84 -10.29 -13.24
C VAL A 49 -8.94 -10.61 -11.75
N ASN A 50 -7.79 -10.79 -11.09
CA ASN A 50 -7.76 -10.94 -9.64
C ASN A 50 -7.96 -9.57 -8.98
N VAL A 51 -8.93 -9.48 -8.08
CA VAL A 51 -9.34 -8.25 -7.40
C VAL A 51 -9.20 -8.44 -5.90
N LEU A 52 -8.52 -7.51 -5.23
CA LEU A 52 -8.49 -7.43 -3.78
C LEU A 52 -9.74 -6.70 -3.27
N ASP A 53 -10.70 -7.46 -2.75
CA ASP A 53 -11.90 -6.88 -2.12
C ASP A 53 -11.60 -6.53 -0.65
N VAL A 54 -11.65 -5.25 -0.36
CA VAL A 54 -11.47 -4.68 0.99
C VAL A 54 -12.78 -4.20 1.62
N THR A 55 -13.92 -4.59 1.05
CA THR A 55 -15.25 -4.15 1.54
C THR A 55 -15.47 -4.58 2.99
N THR A 56 -15.08 -5.80 3.36
CA THR A 56 -15.18 -6.30 4.73
C THR A 56 -14.32 -5.51 5.69
N LEU A 57 -13.09 -5.17 5.28
CA LEU A 57 -12.20 -4.29 6.06
C LEU A 57 -12.85 -2.94 6.32
N LEU A 58 -13.37 -2.28 5.29
CA LEU A 58 -14.02 -0.97 5.45
C LEU A 58 -15.21 -1.03 6.41
N LYS A 59 -16.08 -2.04 6.26
CA LYS A 59 -17.22 -2.25 7.18
C LYS A 59 -16.75 -2.43 8.63
N ARG A 60 -15.69 -3.19 8.85
CA ARG A 60 -15.13 -3.44 10.18
C ARG A 60 -14.53 -2.17 10.78
N LEU A 61 -13.75 -1.41 10.00
CA LEU A 61 -13.20 -0.13 10.47
C LEU A 61 -14.29 0.87 10.84
N PHE A 62 -15.39 0.86 10.10
CA PHE A 62 -16.56 1.69 10.42
C PHE A 62 -17.21 1.25 11.74
N ALA A 63 -17.41 -0.05 11.95
CA ALA A 63 -17.92 -0.58 13.21
C ALA A 63 -17.02 -0.21 14.40
N MET A 64 -15.69 -0.40 14.27
CA MET A 64 -14.71 -0.01 15.28
C MET A 64 -14.83 1.48 15.64
N ARG A 65 -15.08 2.34 14.64
CA ARG A 65 -15.29 3.77 14.88
C ARG A 65 -16.55 4.04 15.70
N LEU A 66 -17.65 3.34 15.41
CA LEU A 66 -18.91 3.44 16.17
C LEU A 66 -18.77 2.90 17.59
N ASP A 67 -17.98 1.86 17.79
CA ASP A 67 -17.71 1.23 19.10
C ASP A 67 -16.73 2.07 19.94
N GLY A 68 -16.18 3.17 19.40
CA GLY A 68 -15.31 4.09 20.12
C GLY A 68 -13.84 3.70 20.13
N ASP A 69 -13.41 2.80 19.24
CA ASP A 69 -12.00 2.46 19.07
C ASP A 69 -11.16 3.70 18.73
N SER A 70 -9.91 3.68 19.20
CA SER A 70 -9.02 4.82 18.98
C SER A 70 -8.65 4.98 17.50
N PRO A 71 -8.40 6.22 17.04
CA PRO A 71 -7.86 6.47 15.70
C PRO A 71 -6.58 5.67 15.40
N GLN A 72 -5.77 5.44 16.42
CA GLN A 72 -4.56 4.62 16.33
C GLN A 72 -4.87 3.17 15.98
N THR A 73 -5.78 2.54 16.71
CA THR A 73 -6.19 1.14 16.49
C THR A 73 -6.77 0.94 15.10
N ILE A 74 -7.64 1.86 14.67
CA ILE A 74 -8.26 1.85 13.35
C ILE A 74 -7.19 1.96 12.24
N SER A 75 -6.26 2.91 12.39
CA SER A 75 -5.16 3.09 11.44
C SER A 75 -4.26 1.87 11.36
N GLN A 76 -3.86 1.32 12.50
CA GLN A 76 -3.01 0.13 12.57
C GLN A 76 -3.65 -1.06 11.88
N ARG A 77 -4.93 -1.32 12.16
CA ARG A 77 -5.66 -2.42 11.52
C ARG A 77 -5.76 -2.23 10.01
N PHE A 78 -6.13 -1.03 9.57
CA PHE A 78 -6.19 -0.72 8.13
C PHE A 78 -4.88 -1.03 7.41
N HIS A 79 -3.77 -0.48 7.89
CA HIS A 79 -2.48 -0.65 7.25
C HIS A 79 -2.02 -2.12 7.25
N ALA A 80 -2.19 -2.83 8.36
CA ALA A 80 -1.78 -4.23 8.47
C ALA A 80 -2.60 -5.14 7.53
N ALA A 81 -3.93 -4.97 7.52
CA ALA A 81 -4.83 -5.74 6.65
C ALA A 81 -4.60 -5.44 5.17
N PHE A 82 -4.46 -4.16 4.83
CA PHE A 82 -4.25 -3.75 3.44
C PHE A 82 -2.91 -4.23 2.89
N SER A 83 -1.85 -4.13 3.68
CA SER A 83 -0.53 -4.69 3.33
C SER A 83 -0.59 -6.22 3.14
N ALA A 84 -1.28 -6.93 4.03
CA ALA A 84 -1.45 -8.38 3.92
C ALA A 84 -2.24 -8.77 2.66
N GLY A 85 -3.32 -8.03 2.36
CA GLY A 85 -4.14 -8.25 1.16
C GLY A 85 -3.35 -8.05 -0.14
N ILE A 86 -2.52 -7.00 -0.22
CA ILE A 86 -1.63 -6.78 -1.37
C ILE A 86 -0.61 -7.92 -1.50
N ALA A 87 -0.04 -8.39 -0.40
CA ALA A 87 0.90 -9.51 -0.44
C ALA A 87 0.24 -10.80 -0.92
N GLU A 88 -1.00 -11.06 -0.50
CA GLU A 88 -1.78 -12.21 -0.96
C GLU A 88 -2.15 -12.09 -2.45
N LEU A 89 -2.56 -10.91 -2.92
CA LEU A 89 -2.79 -10.66 -4.33
C LEU A 89 -1.51 -10.89 -5.16
N ALA A 90 -0.36 -10.44 -4.67
CA ALA A 90 0.92 -10.68 -5.31
C ALA A 90 1.23 -12.19 -5.38
N ARG A 91 0.97 -12.95 -4.32
CA ARG A 91 1.16 -14.40 -4.28
C ARG A 91 0.35 -15.14 -5.36
N ILE A 92 -0.84 -14.64 -5.64
CA ILE A 92 -1.73 -15.24 -6.67
C ILE A 92 -1.27 -14.85 -8.08
N CYS A 93 -0.86 -13.57 -8.27
CA CYS A 93 -0.60 -13.01 -9.60
C CYS A 93 0.84 -13.17 -10.09
N ILE A 94 1.80 -13.34 -9.17
CA ILE A 94 3.23 -13.29 -9.48
C ILE A 94 3.87 -14.66 -9.22
N PRO A 95 4.61 -15.25 -10.19
CA PRO A 95 5.31 -16.53 -9.98
C PRO A 95 6.29 -16.45 -8.80
N ALA A 96 6.38 -17.51 -8.01
CA ALA A 96 7.29 -17.60 -6.88
C ALA A 96 8.75 -17.34 -7.32
N GLY A 97 9.51 -16.65 -6.48
CA GLY A 97 10.91 -16.31 -6.75
C GLY A 97 11.13 -15.14 -7.71
N SER A 98 10.05 -14.51 -8.21
CA SER A 98 10.15 -13.34 -9.08
C SER A 98 10.69 -12.12 -8.37
N SER A 99 11.19 -11.16 -9.17
CA SER A 99 11.53 -9.81 -8.70
C SER A 99 10.29 -8.93 -8.68
N VAL A 100 10.08 -8.23 -7.57
CA VAL A 100 8.94 -7.31 -7.37
C VAL A 100 9.46 -5.91 -7.03
N CYS A 101 9.08 -4.92 -7.84
CA CYS A 101 9.39 -3.52 -7.59
C CYS A 101 8.20 -2.83 -6.90
N LEU A 102 8.47 -2.20 -5.76
CA LEU A 102 7.47 -1.42 -5.01
C LEU A 102 7.67 0.07 -5.35
N SER A 103 6.73 0.66 -6.09
CA SER A 103 6.78 2.04 -6.57
C SER A 103 5.40 2.67 -6.56
N GLY A 104 5.35 4.00 -6.58
CA GLY A 104 4.13 4.79 -6.50
C GLY A 104 3.99 5.53 -5.17
N GLY A 105 3.08 6.51 -5.12
CA GLY A 105 2.89 7.40 -3.97
C GLY A 105 2.55 6.67 -2.65
N THR A 106 1.90 5.52 -2.73
CA THR A 106 1.58 4.68 -1.56
C THR A 106 2.85 4.29 -0.77
N PHE A 107 3.99 4.14 -1.43
CA PHE A 107 5.26 3.75 -0.77
C PHE A 107 6.03 4.91 -0.15
N LEU A 108 5.48 6.12 -0.15
CA LEU A 108 5.86 7.18 0.77
C LEU A 108 5.43 6.85 2.21
N ASN A 109 4.38 6.06 2.38
CA ASN A 109 3.96 5.50 3.65
C ASN A 109 4.99 4.48 4.14
N ARG A 110 5.66 4.79 5.24
CA ARG A 110 6.78 4.00 5.79
C ARG A 110 6.35 2.62 6.23
N PHE A 111 5.17 2.52 6.85
CA PHE A 111 4.66 1.24 7.29
C PHE A 111 4.35 0.34 6.10
N MET A 112 3.62 0.85 5.10
CA MET A 112 3.30 0.09 3.88
C MET A 112 4.56 -0.41 3.17
N ALA A 113 5.56 0.46 3.00
CA ALA A 113 6.82 0.11 2.37
C ALA A 113 7.56 -1.00 3.15
N ALA A 114 7.67 -0.87 4.47
CA ALA A 114 8.38 -1.81 5.31
C ALA A 114 7.65 -3.15 5.46
N ASP A 115 6.36 -3.13 5.76
CA ASP A 115 5.58 -4.34 6.05
C ASP A 115 5.35 -5.17 4.77
N LEU A 116 4.98 -4.54 3.64
CA LEU A 116 4.82 -5.24 2.38
C LEU A 116 6.15 -5.84 1.88
N ASN A 117 7.25 -5.08 1.98
CA ASN A 117 8.58 -5.58 1.66
C ASN A 117 8.93 -6.82 2.50
N ARG A 118 8.68 -6.78 3.82
CA ARG A 118 8.91 -7.89 4.73
C ARG A 118 8.08 -9.12 4.33
N ARG A 119 6.77 -8.95 4.08
CA ARG A 119 5.84 -10.03 3.70
C ARG A 119 6.27 -10.71 2.40
N LEU A 120 6.55 -9.92 1.36
CA LEU A 120 6.96 -10.44 0.07
C LEU A 120 8.29 -11.20 0.15
N ARG A 121 9.26 -10.70 0.91
CA ARG A 121 10.52 -11.43 1.16
C ARG A 121 10.32 -12.74 1.90
N GLN A 122 9.42 -12.78 2.88
CA GLN A 122 9.06 -14.01 3.59
C GLN A 122 8.39 -15.04 2.67
N MET A 123 7.70 -14.58 1.61
CA MET A 123 7.14 -15.43 0.55
C MET A 123 8.15 -15.85 -0.51
N GLY A 124 9.42 -15.43 -0.39
CA GLY A 124 10.50 -15.80 -1.31
C GLY A 124 10.68 -14.89 -2.52
N TYR A 125 10.00 -13.73 -2.58
CA TYR A 125 10.21 -12.75 -3.64
C TYR A 125 11.47 -11.91 -3.41
N GLN A 126 12.12 -11.49 -4.51
CA GLN A 126 13.16 -10.47 -4.48
C GLN A 126 12.51 -9.10 -4.62
N THR A 127 12.60 -8.27 -3.57
CA THR A 127 11.91 -6.98 -3.56
C THR A 127 12.88 -5.81 -3.73
N TYR A 128 12.45 -4.82 -4.49
CA TYR A 128 13.18 -3.59 -4.76
C TYR A 128 12.32 -2.38 -4.42
N LEU A 129 12.90 -1.47 -3.64
CA LEU A 129 12.32 -0.16 -3.34
C LEU A 129 13.26 0.93 -3.83
N PRO A 130 12.75 2.07 -4.33
CA PRO A 130 13.57 3.23 -4.64
C PRO A 130 14.35 3.69 -3.40
N SER A 131 15.66 3.90 -3.55
CA SER A 131 16.55 4.36 -2.47
C SER A 131 17.20 5.73 -2.76
N GLN A 132 17.32 6.09 -4.03
CA GLN A 132 17.96 7.34 -4.47
C GLN A 132 16.95 8.35 -5.02
N LEU A 133 15.76 7.88 -5.36
CA LEU A 133 14.69 8.67 -5.92
C LEU A 133 13.41 8.45 -5.08
N PRO A 134 12.49 9.43 -5.05
CA PRO A 134 11.21 9.21 -4.41
C PRO A 134 10.42 8.10 -5.13
N PRO A 135 9.61 7.31 -4.43
CA PRO A 135 8.82 6.24 -5.05
C PRO A 135 7.67 6.75 -5.91
N GLY A 136 7.23 7.99 -5.74
CA GLY A 136 6.10 8.62 -6.43
C GLY A 136 6.50 9.45 -7.66
N ASP A 137 5.64 10.39 -8.02
CA ASP A 137 5.70 11.20 -9.26
C ASP A 137 6.98 12.00 -9.41
N GLY A 138 7.66 12.35 -8.33
CA GLY A 138 8.94 13.03 -8.36
C GLY A 138 10.06 12.30 -9.12
N ALA A 139 9.89 11.00 -9.41
CA ALA A 139 10.86 10.21 -10.17
C ALA A 139 10.48 10.00 -11.66
N ILE A 140 9.32 10.46 -12.12
CA ILE A 140 8.81 10.19 -13.48
C ILE A 140 9.80 10.71 -14.55
N SER A 141 10.27 11.93 -14.41
CA SER A 141 11.20 12.54 -15.40
C SER A 141 12.51 11.75 -15.51
N PHE A 142 13.05 11.28 -14.39
CA PHE A 142 14.23 10.42 -14.39
C PHE A 142 13.95 9.09 -15.09
N GLY A 143 12.82 8.45 -14.81
CA GLY A 143 12.40 7.22 -15.47
C GLY A 143 12.25 7.39 -16.98
N GLN A 144 11.67 8.50 -17.44
CA GLN A 144 11.56 8.83 -18.86
C GLN A 144 12.95 8.97 -19.52
N CYS A 145 13.90 9.65 -18.88
CA CYS A 145 15.28 9.74 -19.37
C CYS A 145 15.96 8.38 -19.45
N ALA A 146 15.79 7.52 -18.46
CA ALA A 146 16.37 6.16 -18.45
C ALA A 146 15.83 5.31 -19.62
N VAL A 147 14.52 5.35 -19.86
CA VAL A 147 13.89 4.64 -20.99
C VAL A 147 14.35 5.20 -22.33
N ALA A 148 14.43 6.53 -22.46
CA ALA A 148 14.90 7.17 -23.69
C ALA A 148 16.35 6.76 -24.00
N ARG A 149 17.23 6.78 -23.01
CA ARG A 149 18.61 6.33 -23.15
C ARG A 149 18.69 4.89 -23.62
N GLN A 150 17.98 3.98 -22.98
CA GLN A 150 17.99 2.56 -23.35
C GLN A 150 17.53 2.34 -24.81
N ARG A 151 16.54 3.11 -25.28
CA ARG A 151 16.07 3.05 -26.67
C ARG A 151 17.12 3.54 -27.65
N LEU A 152 17.85 4.60 -27.32
CA LEU A 152 18.95 5.12 -28.16
C LEU A 152 20.10 4.12 -28.22
N ASP A 153 20.51 3.55 -27.11
CA ASP A 153 21.57 2.54 -27.06
C ASP A 153 21.19 1.30 -27.88
N ALA A 154 19.92 0.87 -27.84
CA ALA A 154 19.40 -0.25 -28.63
C ALA A 154 19.28 0.06 -30.13
N ALA A 155 19.15 1.34 -30.51
CA ALA A 155 19.12 1.80 -31.90
C ALA A 155 20.51 1.98 -32.51
N GLY A 156 21.59 1.79 -31.75
CA GLY A 156 22.97 1.84 -32.23
C GLY A 156 23.54 3.26 -32.39
N HIS A 157 23.06 4.19 -31.59
CA HIS A 157 23.60 5.59 -31.52
C HIS A 157 24.35 5.80 -30.21
#